data_15235c3fd868e8fcd79117c9e6125405
#
_entry.id   15235c3fd868e8fcd79117c9e6125405
#
_cell.length_a   1.000
_cell.length_b   1.000
_cell.length_c   1.000
_cell.angle_alpha   90.00
_cell.angle_beta   90.00
_cell.angle_gamma   90.00
#
_symmetry.space_group_name_H-M   'P 1'
#
loop_
_entity.id
_entity.type
_entity.pdbx_description
1 polymer ?
#
loop_
_entity_poly.entity_id
_entity_poly.type
_entity_poly.pdbx_seq_one_letter_code
_entity_poly.pdbx_strand_id
1 'polypeptide(L)'
;MENKEVVSIVIPIYNVEAYLKQCLETIVNQTYPNLEIILVNDGSPDKSEEICKEFFKRDSRIRYVRQVNGGLSAARNTGIDLATGDYITFVDPDDWVTEDYVDSA
;
A
#
# COMPACT_ATOMS: atom_id res chain seq x y z
N MET A 1 -16.78 -8.35 -15.29
CA MET A 1 -16.49 -6.99 -14.82
C MET A 1 -15.49 -6.31 -15.74
N GLU A 2 -15.76 -5.07 -16.08
CA GLU A 2 -14.81 -4.27 -16.82
C GLU A 2 -13.57 -4.00 -15.96
N ASN A 3 -12.39 -4.40 -16.41
CA ASN A 3 -11.16 -4.25 -15.65
C ASN A 3 -10.40 -2.96 -15.96
N LYS A 4 -11.15 -1.91 -16.28
CA LYS A 4 -10.57 -0.61 -16.61
C LYS A 4 -10.46 0.33 -15.42
N GLU A 5 -11.20 0.05 -14.37
CA GLU A 5 -11.19 0.90 -13.19
C GLU A 5 -9.92 0.66 -12.38
N VAL A 6 -9.36 1.74 -11.87
CA VAL A 6 -8.16 1.69 -11.05
C VAL A 6 -8.56 1.69 -9.58
N VAL A 7 -8.00 0.76 -8.83
CA VAL A 7 -8.18 0.69 -7.39
C VAL A 7 -6.90 1.17 -6.72
N SER A 8 -7.02 2.22 -5.90
CA SER A 8 -5.91 2.73 -5.12
C SER A 8 -5.88 2.01 -3.78
N ILE A 9 -4.77 1.35 -3.49
CA ILE A 9 -4.56 0.66 -2.21
C ILE A 9 -3.63 1.51 -1.37
N VAL A 10 -4.14 2.03 -0.26
CA VAL A 10 -3.36 2.85 0.66
C VAL A 10 -2.87 1.99 1.81
N ILE A 11 -1.56 1.95 2.01
CA ILE A 11 -0.92 1.15 3.05
C ILE A 11 -0.15 2.08 3.98
N PRO A 12 -0.73 2.39 5.15
CA PRO A 12 -0.01 3.18 6.15
C PRO A 12 1.05 2.32 6.83
N ILE A 13 2.26 2.85 6.98
CA ILE A 13 3.41 2.09 7.46
C ILE A 13 4.02 2.78 8.66
N TYR A 14 3.98 2.09 9.80
CA TYR A 14 4.67 2.53 11.01
C TYR A 14 4.99 1.32 11.88
N ASN A 15 6.28 1.07 12.08
CA ASN A 15 6.76 0.03 12.99
C ASN A 15 6.23 -1.38 12.65
N VAL A 16 6.21 -1.72 11.35
CA VAL A 16 5.64 -2.98 10.85
C VAL A 16 6.64 -3.81 10.04
N GLU A 17 7.95 -3.61 10.24
CA GLU A 17 8.94 -4.31 9.41
C GLU A 17 8.79 -5.83 9.44
N ALA A 18 8.31 -6.40 10.55
CA ALA A 18 8.13 -7.85 10.67
C ALA A 18 7.06 -8.40 9.73
N TYR A 19 6.10 -7.57 9.31
CA TYR A 19 4.95 -7.99 8.51
C TYR A 19 4.94 -7.40 7.10
N LEU A 20 5.70 -6.33 6.88
CA LEU A 20 5.58 -5.50 5.70
C LEU A 20 5.91 -6.24 4.41
N LYS A 21 7.00 -7.00 4.41
CA LYS A 21 7.42 -7.72 3.21
C LYS A 21 6.33 -8.69 2.74
N GLN A 22 5.78 -9.46 3.67
CA GLN A 22 4.72 -10.42 3.35
C GLN A 22 3.47 -9.72 2.83
N CYS A 23 3.09 -8.61 3.47
CA CYS A 23 1.96 -7.81 3.01
C CYS A 23 2.18 -7.33 1.58
N LEU A 24 3.33 -6.73 1.29
CA LEU A 24 3.61 -6.20 -0.04
C LEU A 24 3.70 -7.30 -1.09
N GLU A 25 4.26 -8.47 -0.76
CA GLU A 25 4.25 -9.61 -1.68
C GLU A 25 2.82 -9.98 -2.07
N THR A 26 1.92 -10.02 -1.11
CA THR A 26 0.52 -10.33 -1.37
C THR A 26 -0.14 -9.25 -2.24
N ILE A 27 0.16 -8.00 -1.99
CA ILE A 27 -0.44 -6.87 -2.72
C ILE A 27 0.03 -6.85 -4.18
N VAL A 28 1.33 -7.01 -4.43
CA VAL A 28 1.84 -6.98 -5.81
C VAL A 28 1.38 -8.20 -6.61
N ASN A 29 0.98 -9.26 -5.94
CA ASN A 29 0.50 -10.48 -6.57
C ASN A 29 -1.03 -10.59 -6.62
N GLN A 30 -1.75 -9.49 -6.35
CA GLN A 30 -3.21 -9.49 -6.48
C GLN A 30 -3.61 -9.84 -7.92
N THR A 31 -4.70 -10.57 -8.05
CA THR A 31 -5.20 -10.98 -9.36
C THR A 31 -5.75 -9.82 -10.18
N TYR A 32 -6.24 -8.79 -9.51
CA TYR A 32 -6.74 -7.60 -10.20
C TYR A 32 -5.55 -6.75 -10.69
N PRO A 33 -5.44 -6.47 -12.00
CA PRO A 33 -4.22 -5.85 -12.54
C PRO A 33 -4.12 -4.34 -12.39
N ASN A 34 -5.26 -3.63 -12.33
CA ASN A 34 -5.26 -2.16 -12.39
C ASN A 34 -5.21 -1.56 -10.98
N LEU A 35 -4.02 -1.60 -10.39
CA LEU A 35 -3.80 -1.11 -9.03
C LEU A 35 -2.88 0.11 -9.03
N GLU A 36 -3.18 1.04 -8.13
CA GLU A 36 -2.25 2.06 -7.68
C GLU A 36 -1.94 1.76 -6.23
N ILE A 37 -0.69 1.43 -5.94
CA ILE A 37 -0.28 1.02 -4.59
C ILE A 37 0.45 2.18 -3.93
N ILE A 38 -0.12 2.74 -2.87
CA ILE A 38 0.42 3.92 -2.21
C ILE A 38 0.95 3.55 -0.85
N LEU A 39 2.26 3.57 -0.70
CA LEU A 39 2.95 3.28 0.54
C LEU A 39 3.22 4.59 1.26
N VAL A 40 2.59 4.79 2.41
CA VAL A 40 2.79 5.99 3.21
C VAL A 40 3.59 5.63 4.45
N ASN A 41 4.88 5.94 4.44
CA ASN A 41 5.76 5.70 5.58
C ASN A 41 5.59 6.86 6.56
N ASP A 42 4.91 6.59 7.67
CA ASP A 42 4.59 7.58 8.68
C ASP A 42 5.73 7.75 9.71
N GLY A 43 6.93 7.97 9.19
CA GLY A 43 8.10 8.19 10.03
C GLY A 43 8.53 6.94 10.79
N SER A 44 8.40 5.76 10.18
CA SER A 44 8.76 4.51 10.84
C SER A 44 10.24 4.49 11.23
N PRO A 45 10.56 4.14 12.49
CA PRO A 45 11.95 4.13 12.96
C PRO A 45 12.69 2.84 12.59
N ASP A 46 12.01 1.85 12.06
CA ASP A 46 12.56 0.55 11.74
C ASP A 46 13.01 0.45 10.27
N LYS A 47 13.19 -0.75 9.76
CA LYS A 47 13.66 -0.99 8.39
C LYS A 47 12.54 -0.99 7.36
N SER A 48 11.34 -0.53 7.71
CA SER A 48 10.21 -0.48 6.77
C SER A 48 10.54 0.34 5.52
N GLU A 49 11.30 1.43 5.67
CA GLU A 49 11.67 2.26 4.52
C GLU A 49 12.46 1.46 3.48
N GLU A 50 13.40 0.64 3.92
CA GLU A 50 14.23 -0.17 3.01
C GLU A 50 13.36 -1.17 2.25
N ILE A 51 12.41 -1.78 2.93
CA ILE A 51 11.47 -2.73 2.32
C ILE A 51 10.59 -2.02 1.30
N CYS A 52 10.07 -0.85 1.63
CA CYS A 52 9.26 -0.06 0.70
C CYS A 52 10.03 0.29 -0.56
N LYS A 53 11.27 0.72 -0.42
CA LYS A 53 12.10 1.11 -1.56
C LYS A 53 12.43 -0.07 -2.46
N GLU A 54 12.64 -1.25 -1.88
CA GLU A 54 12.86 -2.47 -2.64
C GLU A 54 11.66 -2.77 -3.55
N PHE A 55 10.45 -2.74 -2.99
CA PHE A 55 9.24 -3.00 -3.75
C PHE A 55 8.93 -1.90 -4.76
N PHE A 56 9.21 -0.66 -4.40
CA PHE A 56 9.05 0.48 -5.30
C PHE A 56 9.85 0.29 -6.60
N LYS A 57 11.05 -0.28 -6.48
CA LYS A 57 11.89 -0.55 -7.66
C LYS A 57 11.37 -1.72 -8.50
N ARG A 58 10.64 -2.64 -7.88
CA ARG A 58 10.18 -3.87 -8.54
C ARG A 58 8.87 -3.69 -9.29
N ASP A 59 8.02 -2.76 -8.86
CA ASP A 59 6.66 -2.64 -9.39
C ASP A 59 6.34 -1.17 -9.65
N SER A 60 6.12 -0.84 -10.91
CA SER A 60 5.87 0.55 -11.33
C SER A 60 4.52 1.10 -10.85
N ARG A 61 3.64 0.25 -10.35
CA ARG A 61 2.35 0.69 -9.79
C ARG A 61 2.48 1.28 -8.40
N ILE A 62 3.65 1.12 -7.76
CA ILE A 62 3.88 1.57 -6.39
C ILE A 62 4.30 3.03 -6.37
N ARG A 63 3.65 3.80 -5.50
CA ARG A 63 4.04 5.16 -5.13
C ARG A 63 4.47 5.13 -3.68
N TYR A 64 5.59 5.77 -3.38
CA TYR A 64 6.14 5.78 -2.04
C TYR A 64 6.33 7.20 -1.55
N VAL A 65 5.83 7.48 -0.34
CA VAL A 65 6.07 8.77 0.31
C VAL A 65 6.43 8.54 1.76
N ARG A 66 7.30 9.39 2.28
CA ARG A 66 7.65 9.42 3.69
C ARG A 66 7.22 10.74 4.28
N GLN A 67 6.68 10.70 5.49
CA GLN A 67 6.29 11.89 6.24
C GLN A 67 6.75 11.79 7.68
N VAL A 68 6.77 12.93 8.37
CA VAL A 68 7.00 12.95 9.81
C VAL A 68 5.84 12.24 10.48
N ASN A 69 6.12 11.45 11.51
CA ASN A 69 5.09 10.69 12.21
C ASN A 69 3.95 11.60 12.66
N GLY A 70 2.76 11.32 12.15
CA GLY A 70 1.56 12.07 12.47
C GLY A 70 0.41 11.17 12.92
N GLY A 71 0.65 9.86 12.93
CA GLY A 71 -0.34 8.89 13.33
C GLY A 71 -1.09 8.27 12.15
N LEU A 72 -1.88 7.25 12.44
CA LEU A 72 -2.59 6.48 11.44
C LEU A 72 -3.53 7.32 10.58
N SER A 73 -4.29 8.22 11.20
CA SER A 73 -5.21 9.09 10.47
C SER A 73 -4.48 10.01 9.50
N ALA A 74 -3.33 10.55 9.92
CA ALA A 74 -2.52 11.41 9.06
C ALA A 74 -2.00 10.63 7.86
N ALA A 75 -1.52 9.40 8.08
CA ALA A 75 -1.02 8.55 7.01
C ALA A 75 -2.12 8.19 6.02
N ARG A 76 -3.29 7.84 6.50
CA ARG A 76 -4.45 7.54 5.63
C ARG A 76 -4.86 8.76 4.81
N ASN A 77 -4.89 9.93 5.43
CA ASN A 77 -5.24 11.16 4.73
C ASN A 77 -4.23 11.49 3.63
N THR A 78 -2.95 11.29 3.90
CA THR A 78 -1.91 11.47 2.87
C THR A 78 -2.15 10.53 1.70
N GLY A 79 -2.46 9.27 1.99
CA GLY A 79 -2.77 8.29 0.95
C GLY A 79 -3.99 8.68 0.12
N ILE A 80 -5.05 9.15 0.77
CA ILE A 80 -6.26 9.62 0.09
C ILE A 80 -5.93 10.78 -0.84
N ASP A 81 -5.14 11.74 -0.36
CA ASP A 81 -4.77 12.91 -1.16
C ASP A 81 -3.97 12.53 -2.40
N LEU A 82 -3.17 11.46 -2.32
CA LEU A 82 -2.35 10.99 -3.44
C LEU A 82 -3.10 10.07 -4.38
N ALA A 83 -4.18 9.45 -3.92
CA ALA A 83 -4.90 8.45 -4.69
C ALA A 83 -5.55 9.06 -5.92
N THR A 84 -5.37 8.42 -7.07
CA THR A 84 -5.97 8.84 -8.33
C THR A 84 -6.91 7.79 -8.91
N GLY A 85 -7.07 6.67 -8.23
CA GLY A 85 -7.95 5.59 -8.69
C GLY A 85 -9.43 5.92 -8.55
N ASP A 86 -10.24 5.09 -9.19
CA ASP A 86 -11.69 5.20 -9.12
C ASP A 86 -12.23 4.78 -7.76
N TYR A 87 -11.51 3.89 -7.09
CA TYR A 87 -11.84 3.38 -5.76
C TYR A 87 -10.61 3.42 -4.88
N ILE A 88 -10.82 3.57 -3.57
CA ILE A 88 -9.75 3.57 -2.58
C ILE A 88 -10.05 2.48 -1.55
N THR A 89 -9.05 1.67 -1.25
CA THR A 89 -9.12 0.71 -0.15
C THR A 89 -7.89 0.85 0.73
N PHE A 90 -8.00 0.45 1.99
CA PHE A 90 -6.91 0.50 2.95
C PHE A 90 -6.52 -0.90 3.35
N VAL A 91 -5.21 -1.14 3.46
CA VAL A 91 -4.69 -2.41 3.92
C VAL A 91 -3.67 -2.13 5.02
N ASP A 92 -3.88 -2.68 6.20
CA ASP A 92 -2.91 -2.60 7.29
C ASP A 92 -1.85 -3.68 7.07
N PRO A 93 -0.55 -3.33 7.18
CA PRO A 93 0.53 -4.29 6.85
C PRO A 93 0.55 -5.56 7.70
N ASP A 94 -0.03 -5.55 8.89
CA ASP A 94 -0.11 -6.72 9.75
C ASP A 94 -1.35 -7.58 9.50
N ASP A 95 -2.19 -7.20 8.54
CA ASP A 95 -3.36 -7.97 8.17
C ASP A 95 -3.04 -8.92 7.01
N TRP A 96 -3.72 -10.06 6.98
CA TRP A 96 -3.64 -11.00 5.88
C TRP A 96 -4.60 -10.62 4.78
N VAL A 97 -4.11 -10.69 3.53
CA VAL A 97 -4.98 -10.54 2.36
C VAL A 97 -4.72 -11.72 1.43
N THR A 98 -5.76 -12.14 0.70
CA THR A 98 -5.64 -13.21 -0.28
C THR A 98 -5.31 -12.62 -1.66
N GLU A 99 -4.88 -13.48 -2.60
CA GLU A 99 -4.53 -13.04 -3.95
C GLU A 99 -5.69 -12.38 -4.68
N ASP A 100 -6.91 -12.73 -4.34
CA ASP A 100 -8.12 -12.19 -4.95
C ASP A 100 -8.83 -11.14 -4.09
N TYR A 101 -8.11 -10.55 -3.13
CA TYR A 101 -8.67 -9.58 -2.20
C TYR A 101 -9.42 -8.45 -2.90
N VAL A 102 -8.82 -7.86 -3.92
CA VAL A 102 -9.42 -6.75 -4.65
C VAL A 102 -10.58 -7.24 -5.51
N ASP A 103 -10.42 -8.37 -6.17
CA ASP A 103 -11.46 -8.93 -7.04
C ASP A 103 -12.71 -9.33 -6.27
N SER A 104 -12.56 -9.73 -5.01
CA SER A 104 -13.69 -10.17 -4.18
C SER A 104 -14.32 -9.04 -3.36
N ALA A 105 -13.72 -7.86 -3.36
CA ALA A 105 -14.20 -6.72 -2.57
C ALA A 105 -15.46 -6.03 -3.14
#